data_e4397cc84ef5fcec085ce463f3acde70
#
_entry.id   e4397cc84ef5fcec085ce463f3acde70
#
_cell.length_a   1.000
_cell.length_b   1.000
_cell.length_c   1.000
_cell.angle_alpha   90.00
_cell.angle_beta   90.00
_cell.angle_gamma   90.00
#
_symmetry.space_group_name_H-M   'P 1'
#
loop_
_entity.id
_entity.type
_entity.pdbx_description
1 polymer ?
#
loop_
_entity_poly.entity_id
_entity_poly.type
_entity_poly.pdbx_seq_one_letter_code
_entity_poly.pdbx_strand_id
1 'polypeptide(L)'
;SASKGSGGDLNNGKIRVSKQNGLSDSMLGYSTSKITNKEYEYDFNQTYKELSNQNLSIRNSGSIALDLSYIATGRLDGMWAHGVKLWDVAAGLLIAQESGALISNFKGDPKYLDADHFVCSTPKVYKSILKSVKPYFKKLG
;
A
#
# COMPACT_ATOMS: atom_id res chain seq x y z
N SER A 1 -3.64 18.82 8.09
CA SER A 1 -2.31 18.69 7.52
C SER A 1 -1.44 17.77 8.37
N ALA A 2 -0.46 17.14 7.76
CA ALA A 2 0.48 16.30 8.45
C ALA A 2 1.86 16.95 8.48
N SER A 3 2.57 16.79 9.59
CA SER A 3 3.96 17.16 9.69
C SER A 3 4.76 15.97 10.22
N LYS A 4 5.98 15.81 9.74
CA LYS A 4 6.81 14.67 10.07
C LYS A 4 7.07 14.60 11.57
N GLY A 5 6.80 13.43 12.17
CA GLY A 5 7.03 13.17 13.58
C GLY A 5 5.91 13.57 14.51
N SER A 6 4.86 14.24 14.02
CA SER A 6 3.75 14.67 14.86
C SER A 6 2.49 13.81 14.74
N GLY A 7 2.45 12.90 13.76
CA GLY A 7 1.25 12.18 13.40
C GLY A 7 0.24 13.06 12.68
N GLY A 8 -0.80 12.47 12.14
CA GLY A 8 -1.88 13.22 11.52
C GLY A 8 -3.00 13.48 12.51
N ASP A 9 -3.69 14.61 12.34
CA ASP A 9 -4.88 14.94 13.11
C ASP A 9 -6.06 15.22 12.21
N LEU A 10 -7.24 14.78 12.63
CA LEU A 10 -8.48 15.01 11.93
C LEU A 10 -9.56 15.34 12.96
N ASN A 11 -10.18 16.53 12.81
CA ASN A 11 -11.28 16.95 13.71
C ASN A 11 -10.91 16.82 15.20
N ASN A 12 -9.72 17.28 15.58
CA ASN A 12 -9.18 17.22 16.93
C ASN A 12 -8.90 15.80 17.43
N GLY A 13 -9.01 14.78 16.57
CA GLY A 13 -8.65 13.40 16.87
C GLY A 13 -7.39 13.02 16.11
N LYS A 14 -6.56 12.17 16.70
CA LYS A 14 -5.38 11.67 16.01
C LYS A 14 -5.77 10.70 14.91
N ILE A 15 -5.20 10.91 13.69
CA ILE A 15 -5.28 9.95 12.61
C ILE A 15 -4.28 8.84 12.91
N ARG A 16 -4.72 7.59 12.86
CA ARG A 16 -3.88 6.43 13.12
C ARG A 16 -4.21 5.30 12.17
N VAL A 17 -3.17 4.61 11.72
CA VAL A 17 -3.33 3.36 11.00
C VAL A 17 -3.97 2.30 11.90
N SER A 18 -4.49 1.23 11.29
CA SER A 18 -5.12 0.15 12.03
C SER A 18 -4.11 -0.59 12.91
N LYS A 19 -4.63 -1.28 13.92
CA LYS A 19 -3.83 -2.14 14.81
C LYS A 19 -3.88 -3.61 14.37
N GLN A 20 -4.18 -3.86 13.11
CA GLN A 20 -4.25 -5.23 12.58
C GLN A 20 -2.94 -5.97 12.82
N ASN A 21 -3.02 -7.17 13.37
CA ASN A 21 -1.85 -7.92 13.82
C ASN A 21 -1.14 -8.71 12.73
N GLY A 22 -1.80 -9.02 11.65
CA GLY A 22 -1.23 -9.82 10.57
C GLY A 22 -2.14 -9.81 9.36
N LEU A 23 -1.75 -10.59 8.35
CA LEU A 23 -2.45 -10.60 7.08
C LEU A 23 -3.85 -11.22 7.18
N SER A 24 -4.04 -12.24 8.03
CA SER A 24 -5.33 -12.87 8.23
C SER A 24 -6.34 -11.85 8.77
N ASP A 25 -7.53 -11.85 8.21
CA ASP A 25 -8.63 -10.93 8.51
C ASP A 25 -8.34 -9.48 8.13
N SER A 26 -7.25 -9.21 7.42
CA SER A 26 -6.96 -7.86 6.96
C SER A 26 -7.81 -7.48 5.75
N MET A 27 -7.90 -6.18 5.51
CA MET A 27 -8.54 -5.61 4.34
C MET A 27 -7.50 -4.84 3.56
N LEU A 28 -7.26 -5.25 2.31
CA LEU A 28 -6.24 -4.68 1.45
C LEU A 28 -6.85 -4.00 0.23
N GLY A 29 -6.19 -2.96 -0.23
CA GLY A 29 -6.49 -2.32 -1.51
C GLY A 29 -5.41 -2.64 -2.53
N TYR A 30 -5.70 -2.41 -3.80
CA TYR A 30 -4.70 -2.51 -4.84
C TYR A 30 -5.03 -1.53 -5.97
N SER A 31 -3.99 -1.19 -6.72
CA SER A 31 -4.16 -0.41 -7.94
C SER A 31 -3.11 -0.84 -8.96
N THR A 32 -3.58 -0.98 -10.19
CA THR A 32 -2.73 -1.21 -11.34
C THR A 32 -3.22 -0.27 -12.42
N SER A 33 -2.71 0.96 -12.43
CA SER A 33 -3.11 1.87 -13.49
C SER A 33 -2.39 1.44 -14.77
N LYS A 34 -3.15 1.00 -15.76
CA LYS A 34 -2.70 0.66 -17.11
C LYS A 34 -1.46 -0.24 -17.13
N ILE A 35 -1.63 -1.50 -16.81
CA ILE A 35 -0.63 -2.49 -17.15
C ILE A 35 -0.69 -2.69 -18.66
N THR A 36 0.22 -2.03 -19.38
CA THR A 36 0.35 -2.19 -20.83
C THR A 36 1.27 -3.34 -21.20
N ASN A 37 2.08 -3.81 -20.25
CA ASN A 37 3.03 -4.89 -20.44
C ASN A 37 2.46 -6.20 -19.90
N LYS A 38 2.29 -7.19 -20.77
CA LYS A 38 1.74 -8.49 -20.41
C LYS A 38 2.54 -9.22 -19.33
N GLU A 39 3.85 -8.98 -19.22
CA GLU A 39 4.67 -9.57 -18.17
C GLU A 39 4.22 -9.09 -16.80
N TYR A 40 3.93 -7.81 -16.66
CA TYR A 40 3.47 -7.25 -15.40
C TYR A 40 2.02 -7.64 -15.09
N GLU A 41 1.21 -7.83 -16.12
CA GLU A 41 -0.13 -8.37 -15.95
C GLU A 41 -0.11 -9.76 -15.31
N TYR A 42 0.79 -10.62 -15.79
CA TYR A 42 0.98 -11.94 -15.17
C TYR A 42 1.42 -11.81 -13.71
N ASP A 43 2.43 -10.98 -13.44
CA ASP A 43 2.95 -10.78 -12.10
C ASP A 43 1.88 -10.23 -11.15
N PHE A 44 1.07 -9.30 -11.64
CA PHE A 44 -0.04 -8.75 -10.87
C PHE A 44 -1.07 -9.84 -10.56
N ASN A 45 -1.46 -10.62 -11.55
CA ASN A 45 -2.46 -11.67 -11.37
C ASN A 45 -1.98 -12.73 -10.38
N GLN A 46 -0.69 -13.09 -10.40
CA GLN A 46 -0.13 -14.03 -9.45
C GLN A 46 -0.12 -13.47 -8.03
N THR A 47 0.26 -12.21 -7.87
CA THR A 47 0.25 -11.53 -6.58
C THR A 47 -1.17 -11.48 -6.01
N TYR A 48 -2.13 -11.08 -6.81
CA TYR A 48 -3.54 -11.02 -6.41
C TYR A 48 -4.03 -12.40 -5.99
N LYS A 49 -3.74 -13.42 -6.78
CA LYS A 49 -4.15 -14.79 -6.51
C LYS A 49 -3.56 -15.30 -5.19
N GLU A 50 -2.27 -15.05 -4.96
CA GLU A 50 -1.62 -15.47 -3.73
C GLU A 50 -2.24 -14.81 -2.51
N LEU A 51 -2.45 -13.49 -2.58
CA LEU A 51 -3.06 -12.76 -1.47
C LEU A 51 -4.51 -13.16 -1.25
N SER A 52 -5.28 -13.34 -2.33
CA SER A 52 -6.70 -13.69 -2.22
C SER A 52 -6.94 -15.10 -1.69
N ASN A 53 -5.95 -15.99 -1.75
CA ASN A 53 -6.05 -17.34 -1.18
C ASN A 53 -5.84 -17.36 0.34
N GLN A 54 -5.49 -16.22 0.92
CA GLN A 54 -5.36 -16.09 2.37
C GLN A 54 -6.67 -15.57 2.94
N ASN A 55 -6.85 -15.69 4.24
CA ASN A 55 -8.09 -15.25 4.89
C ASN A 55 -8.10 -13.73 5.05
N LEU A 56 -8.36 -13.02 3.96
CA LEU A 56 -8.40 -11.56 3.92
C LEU A 56 -9.38 -11.07 2.86
N SER A 57 -9.68 -9.78 2.87
CA SER A 57 -10.53 -9.13 1.87
C SER A 57 -9.69 -8.18 1.01
N ILE A 58 -9.97 -8.16 -0.28
CA ILE A 58 -9.29 -7.27 -1.22
C ILE A 58 -10.32 -6.37 -1.89
N ARG A 59 -10.02 -5.07 -1.97
CA ARG A 59 -10.88 -4.07 -2.59
C ARG A 59 -10.13 -3.30 -3.66
N ASN A 60 -10.86 -2.88 -4.67
CA ASN A 60 -10.37 -1.93 -5.66
C ASN A 60 -11.32 -0.74 -5.70
N SER A 61 -10.93 0.34 -5.03
CA SER A 61 -11.76 1.56 -5.01
C SER A 61 -11.63 2.35 -6.31
N GLY A 62 -10.59 2.09 -7.09
CA GLY A 62 -10.26 2.88 -8.27
C GLY A 62 -9.53 4.18 -7.94
N SER A 63 -9.26 4.48 -6.68
CA SER A 63 -8.57 5.70 -6.26
C SER A 63 -7.48 5.39 -5.24
N ILE A 64 -6.23 5.59 -5.63
CA ILE A 64 -5.09 5.41 -4.72
C ILE A 64 -5.16 6.43 -3.58
N ALA A 65 -5.53 7.67 -3.88
CA ALA A 65 -5.66 8.71 -2.86
C ALA A 65 -6.68 8.33 -1.80
N LEU A 66 -7.81 7.77 -2.21
CA LEU A 66 -8.83 7.30 -1.29
C LEU A 66 -8.33 6.14 -0.43
N ASP A 67 -7.65 5.17 -1.04
CA ASP A 67 -7.11 4.01 -0.32
C ASP A 67 -6.06 4.45 0.69
N LEU A 68 -5.17 5.37 0.34
CA LEU A 68 -4.18 5.91 1.27
C LEU A 68 -4.84 6.63 2.44
N SER A 69 -5.91 7.38 2.18
CA SER A 69 -6.71 8.02 3.22
C SER A 69 -7.31 6.98 4.17
N TYR A 70 -7.83 5.88 3.64
CA TYR A 70 -8.38 4.80 4.45
C TYR A 70 -7.31 4.09 5.29
N ILE A 71 -6.11 3.92 4.76
CA ILE A 71 -5.00 3.37 5.55
C ILE A 71 -4.66 4.33 6.70
N ALA A 72 -4.54 5.61 6.41
CA ALA A 72 -4.20 6.63 7.40
C ALA A 72 -5.23 6.71 8.54
N THR A 73 -6.48 6.40 8.27
CA THR A 73 -7.58 6.46 9.25
C THR A 73 -7.94 5.11 9.85
N GLY A 74 -7.19 4.04 9.52
CA GLY A 74 -7.42 2.72 10.06
C GLY A 74 -8.58 1.94 9.45
N ARG A 75 -9.12 2.39 8.32
CA ARG A 75 -10.24 1.73 7.63
C ARG A 75 -9.78 0.70 6.61
N LEU A 76 -8.52 0.74 6.24
CA LEU A 76 -7.87 -0.21 5.34
C LEU A 76 -6.54 -0.56 5.96
N ASP A 77 -6.13 -1.82 5.88
CA ASP A 77 -4.92 -2.28 6.56
C ASP A 77 -3.67 -2.12 5.70
N GLY A 78 -3.81 -2.12 4.40
CA GLY A 78 -2.69 -1.96 3.50
C GLY A 78 -3.10 -1.94 2.05
N MET A 79 -2.13 -1.66 1.19
CA MET A 79 -2.34 -1.71 -0.26
C MET A 79 -1.02 -1.93 -0.98
N TRP A 80 -1.13 -2.38 -2.23
CA TRP A 80 -0.03 -2.38 -3.17
C TRP A 80 -0.48 -1.76 -4.49
N ALA A 81 0.43 -1.08 -5.15
CA ALA A 81 0.13 -0.39 -6.40
C ALA A 81 1.31 -0.48 -7.36
N HIS A 82 1.02 -0.59 -8.63
CA HIS A 82 1.99 -0.63 -9.70
C HIS A 82 1.52 0.22 -10.88
N GLY A 83 2.46 0.82 -11.60
CA GLY A 83 2.13 1.65 -12.76
C GLY A 83 1.65 3.04 -12.37
N VAL A 84 2.15 3.58 -11.27
CA VAL A 84 1.72 4.84 -10.68
C VAL A 84 2.88 5.82 -10.63
N LYS A 85 2.63 7.07 -10.96
CA LYS A 85 3.61 8.13 -10.69
C LYS A 85 3.47 8.53 -9.23
N LEU A 86 4.45 8.16 -8.41
CA LEU A 86 4.34 8.34 -6.96
C LEU A 86 4.29 9.80 -6.55
N TRP A 87 4.86 10.70 -7.35
CA TRP A 87 4.75 12.14 -7.10
C TRP A 87 3.29 12.63 -7.10
N ASP A 88 2.42 11.99 -7.87
CA ASP A 88 1.00 12.36 -7.94
C ASP A 88 0.23 11.98 -6.67
N VAL A 89 0.77 11.06 -5.88
CA VAL A 89 0.14 10.58 -4.64
C VAL A 89 1.02 10.83 -3.41
N ALA A 90 2.06 11.65 -3.56
CA ALA A 90 3.05 11.88 -2.51
C ALA A 90 2.43 12.42 -1.22
N ALA A 91 1.47 13.32 -1.32
CA ALA A 91 0.81 13.88 -0.14
C ALA A 91 0.05 12.78 0.64
N GLY A 92 -0.65 11.90 -0.06
CA GLY A 92 -1.34 10.78 0.57
C GLY A 92 -0.37 9.80 1.23
N LEU A 93 0.76 9.53 0.59
CA LEU A 93 1.81 8.68 1.17
C LEU A 93 2.39 9.31 2.43
N LEU A 94 2.64 10.61 2.41
CA LEU A 94 3.15 11.30 3.59
C LEU A 94 2.16 11.23 4.76
N ILE A 95 0.89 11.48 4.51
CA ILE A 95 -0.15 11.41 5.53
C ILE A 95 -0.23 10.00 6.11
N ALA A 96 -0.20 8.97 5.27
CA ALA A 96 -0.21 7.58 5.73
C ALA A 96 1.02 7.29 6.59
N GLN A 97 2.20 7.73 6.17
CA GLN A 97 3.44 7.53 6.92
C GLN A 97 3.39 8.23 8.28
N GLU A 98 2.93 9.46 8.33
CA GLU A 98 2.79 10.22 9.58
C GLU A 98 1.73 9.59 10.52
N SER A 99 0.80 8.84 9.96
CA SER A 99 -0.22 8.11 10.72
C SER A 99 0.27 6.75 11.22
N GLY A 100 1.49 6.36 10.87
CA GLY A 100 2.13 5.14 11.35
C GLY A 100 2.30 4.04 10.30
N ALA A 101 1.94 4.29 9.04
CA ALA A 101 2.13 3.28 7.98
C ALA A 101 3.61 3.10 7.63
N LEU A 102 3.95 1.89 7.21
CA LEU A 102 5.23 1.59 6.58
C LEU A 102 5.04 1.61 5.07
N ILE A 103 6.01 2.19 4.37
CA ILE A 103 5.96 2.35 2.92
C ILE A 103 7.31 1.96 2.33
N SER A 104 7.27 1.20 1.24
CA SER A 104 8.45 0.89 0.45
C SER A 104 8.05 0.67 -1.01
N ASN A 105 9.04 0.59 -1.89
CA ASN A 105 8.80 0.04 -3.21
C ASN A 105 8.65 -1.50 -3.12
N PHE A 106 8.43 -2.17 -4.24
CA PHE A 106 8.25 -3.63 -4.27
C PHE A 106 9.50 -4.42 -3.91
N LYS A 107 10.65 -3.77 -3.86
CA LYS A 107 11.91 -4.39 -3.41
C LYS A 107 12.18 -4.22 -1.92
N GLY A 108 11.32 -3.46 -1.25
CA GLY A 108 11.48 -3.16 0.16
C GLY A 108 12.34 -1.93 0.45
N ASP A 109 12.67 -1.14 -0.59
CA ASP A 109 13.45 0.08 -0.40
C ASP A 109 12.53 1.21 0.07
N PRO A 110 12.85 1.85 1.21
CA PRO A 110 12.05 2.98 1.71
C PRO A 110 12.17 4.24 0.86
N LYS A 111 13.16 4.34 -0.02
CA LYS A 111 13.27 5.41 -1.00
C LYS A 111 12.42 5.06 -2.21
N TYR A 112 11.13 5.27 -2.11
CA TYR A 112 10.17 4.77 -3.08
C TYR A 112 9.74 5.79 -4.14
N LEU A 113 10.02 7.09 -3.96
CA LEU A 113 9.44 8.12 -4.83
C LEU A 113 9.89 8.03 -6.29
N ASP A 114 11.05 7.45 -6.55
CA ASP A 114 11.53 7.26 -7.92
C ASP A 114 10.99 5.98 -8.58
N ALA A 115 10.27 5.16 -7.84
CA ALA A 115 9.65 3.96 -8.37
C ALA A 115 8.25 4.28 -8.92
N ASP A 116 7.69 3.34 -9.68
CA ASP A 116 6.29 3.39 -10.11
C ASP A 116 5.44 2.34 -9.39
N HIS A 117 5.91 1.89 -8.23
CA HIS A 117 5.26 0.86 -7.43
C HIS A 117 5.53 1.07 -5.96
N PHE A 118 4.58 0.67 -5.12
CA PHE A 118 4.76 0.76 -3.67
C PHE A 118 3.88 -0.24 -2.92
N VAL A 119 4.29 -0.52 -1.69
CA VAL A 119 3.48 -1.15 -0.65
C VAL A 119 3.33 -0.13 0.47
N CYS A 120 2.11 0.05 0.95
CA CYS A 120 1.82 0.92 2.09
C CYS A 120 0.88 0.17 3.01
N SER A 121 1.23 0.03 4.27
CA SER A 121 0.35 -0.71 5.19
C SER A 121 0.62 -0.38 6.64
N THR A 122 -0.34 -0.76 7.49
CA THR A 122 -0.12 -0.83 8.92
C THR A 122 1.08 -1.75 9.22
N PRO A 123 1.89 -1.46 10.28
CA PRO A 123 3.21 -2.09 10.43
C PRO A 123 3.22 -3.61 10.44
N LYS A 124 2.27 -4.24 11.12
CA LYS A 124 2.30 -5.69 11.29
C LYS A 124 1.85 -6.48 10.05
N VAL A 125 1.30 -5.80 9.06
CA VAL A 125 0.85 -6.40 7.80
C VAL A 125 1.88 -6.20 6.68
N TYR A 126 2.74 -5.21 6.83
CA TYR A 126 3.67 -4.78 5.79
C TYR A 126 4.56 -5.90 5.24
N LYS A 127 5.25 -6.62 6.14
CA LYS A 127 6.18 -7.69 5.69
C LYS A 127 5.46 -8.78 4.91
N SER A 128 4.24 -9.10 5.29
CA SER A 128 3.46 -10.15 4.62
C SER A 128 3.05 -9.72 3.22
N ILE A 129 2.63 -8.46 3.05
CA ILE A 129 2.33 -7.95 1.72
C ILE A 129 3.58 -7.93 0.86
N LEU A 130 4.68 -7.38 1.37
CA LEU A 130 5.92 -7.30 0.63
C LEU A 130 6.42 -8.69 0.20
N LYS A 131 6.35 -9.66 1.10
CA LYS A 131 6.73 -11.03 0.82
C LYS A 131 5.89 -11.65 -0.31
N SER A 132 4.63 -11.29 -0.40
CA SER A 132 3.73 -11.79 -1.45
C SER A 132 3.93 -11.09 -2.79
N VAL A 133 4.36 -9.83 -2.79
CA VAL A 133 4.56 -9.04 -4.01
C VAL A 133 5.93 -9.25 -4.61
N LYS A 134 6.97 -9.22 -3.78
CA LYS A 134 8.37 -9.20 -4.21
C LYS A 134 8.77 -10.31 -5.19
N PRO A 135 8.34 -11.57 -5.01
CA PRO A 135 8.75 -12.65 -5.93
C PRO A 135 8.24 -12.48 -7.34
N TYR A 136 7.13 -11.81 -7.53
CA TYR A 136 6.47 -11.71 -8.83
C TYR A 136 6.90 -10.51 -9.65
N PHE A 137 7.51 -9.51 -9.03
CA PHE A 137 7.93 -8.28 -9.70
C PHE A 137 9.45 -8.14 -9.74
N LYS A 138 10.16 -9.24 -9.95
CA LYS A 138 11.63 -9.26 -9.93
C LYS A 138 12.29 -8.42 -11.01
N LYS A 139 11.59 -8.19 -12.12
CA LYS A 139 12.12 -7.44 -13.26
C LYS A 139 12.01 -5.93 -13.10
N LEU A 140 11.31 -5.46 -12.08
CA LEU A 140 11.20 -4.04 -11.82
C LEU A 140 12.55 -3.49 -11.35
N GLY A 141 12.96 -2.42 -11.99
CA GLY A 141 14.23 -1.76 -11.72
C GLY A 141 14.33 -1.07 -10.36
#